data_63446cc7d5fa6d99426298d310e311ec
#
_entry.id   63446cc7d5fa6d99426298d310e311ec
#
_cell.length_a   1.000
_cell.length_b   1.000
_cell.length_c   1.000
_cell.angle_alpha   90.00
_cell.angle_beta   90.00
_cell.angle_gamma   90.00
#
_symmetry.space_group_name_H-M   'P 1'
#
loop_
_entity.id
_entity.type
_entity.pdbx_description
1 polymer ?
#
loop_
_entity_poly.entity_id
_entity_poly.type
_entity_poly.pdbx_seq_one_letter_code
_entity_poly.pdbx_strand_id
1 'polypeptide(L)'
;MARIEQVERDKLTARQQTLYDDIMRTRPRGKLSGPFSVWIHRPDIAEPANRLANCFRVSPKLDKRLIELIVLLVCRDATAQYAWSAHFNLAREAGLNGEIIEAIRARRRPEFGRDDERIVYDLVTELLASKKVSSATYGRAEAALGRDGIIEAVTCAGFYAMIGLVLNTFEIPPQPGGDVLT
;
A
#
# COMPACT_ATOMS: atom_id res chain seq x y z
N MET A 1 -6.87 0.43 21.24
CA MET A 1 -7.14 -1.03 21.08
C MET A 1 -7.91 -1.20 19.78
N ALA A 2 -7.62 -2.23 18.96
CA ALA A 2 -8.36 -2.41 17.70
C ALA A 2 -9.87 -2.54 17.97
N ARG A 3 -10.69 -1.94 17.09
CA ARG A 3 -12.17 -1.95 17.18
C ARG A 3 -12.80 -3.21 16.59
N ILE A 4 -11.97 -4.20 16.22
CA ILE A 4 -12.43 -5.47 15.66
C ILE A 4 -11.69 -6.62 16.32
N GLU A 5 -12.40 -7.72 16.55
CA GLU A 5 -11.81 -8.91 17.14
C GLU A 5 -10.86 -9.60 16.15
N GLN A 6 -9.69 -10.01 16.64
CA GLN A 6 -8.76 -10.86 15.90
C GLN A 6 -9.31 -12.30 15.93
N VAL A 7 -9.52 -12.87 14.76
CA VAL A 7 -10.13 -14.20 14.64
C VAL A 7 -9.04 -15.25 14.44
N GLU A 8 -9.08 -16.28 15.25
CA GLU A 8 -8.25 -17.48 15.10
C GLU A 8 -8.78 -18.31 13.91
N ARG A 9 -7.85 -18.96 13.15
CA ARG A 9 -8.21 -19.70 11.92
C ARG A 9 -9.27 -20.80 12.18
N ASP A 10 -9.17 -21.50 13.29
CA ASP A 10 -10.07 -22.60 13.67
C ASP A 10 -11.50 -22.15 14.01
N LYS A 11 -11.68 -20.87 14.36
CA LYS A 11 -12.98 -20.26 14.61
C LYS A 11 -13.66 -19.69 13.35
N LEU A 12 -12.98 -19.72 12.23
CA LEU A 12 -13.48 -19.22 10.94
C LEU A 12 -14.41 -20.25 10.29
N THR A 13 -15.38 -19.77 9.48
CA THR A 13 -16.18 -20.63 8.59
C THR A 13 -15.29 -21.25 7.51
N ALA A 14 -15.72 -22.33 6.88
CA ALA A 14 -14.95 -23.00 5.82
C ALA A 14 -14.52 -22.05 4.69
N ARG A 15 -15.41 -21.14 4.25
CA ARG A 15 -15.07 -20.11 3.24
C ARG A 15 -13.99 -19.15 3.73
N GLN A 16 -14.08 -18.70 4.98
CA GLN A 16 -13.08 -17.81 5.57
C GLN A 16 -11.74 -18.53 5.78
N GLN A 17 -11.72 -19.81 6.13
CA GLN A 17 -10.50 -20.61 6.25
C GLN A 17 -9.78 -20.74 4.91
N THR A 18 -10.52 -21.04 3.84
CA THR A 18 -9.96 -21.09 2.48
C THR A 18 -9.32 -19.75 2.10
N LEU A 19 -10.03 -18.65 2.36
CA LEU A 19 -9.52 -17.30 2.09
C LEU A 19 -8.30 -16.96 2.96
N TYR A 20 -8.33 -17.33 4.25
CA TYR A 20 -7.20 -17.17 5.16
C TYR A 20 -5.95 -17.84 4.60
N ASP A 21 -6.07 -19.10 4.18
CA ASP A 21 -4.96 -19.88 3.64
C ASP A 21 -4.43 -19.27 2.33
N ASP A 22 -5.33 -18.75 1.48
CA ASP A 22 -4.97 -18.02 0.27
C ASP A 22 -4.16 -16.75 0.56
N ILE A 23 -4.60 -15.96 1.54
CA ILE A 23 -3.92 -14.74 1.94
C ILE A 23 -2.54 -15.07 2.51
N MET A 24 -2.46 -16.08 3.38
CA MET A 24 -1.21 -16.46 4.05
C MET A 24 -0.16 -17.02 3.07
N ARG A 25 -0.57 -17.60 1.96
CA ARG A 25 0.33 -18.11 0.91
C ARG A 25 1.20 -17.02 0.31
N THR A 26 0.66 -15.80 0.16
CA THR A 26 1.38 -14.63 -0.38
C THR A 26 1.90 -13.68 0.70
N ARG A 27 1.52 -13.89 1.97
CA ARG A 27 1.87 -13.03 3.12
C ARG A 27 2.27 -13.87 4.34
N PRO A 28 3.44 -14.55 4.32
CA PRO A 28 3.83 -15.48 5.37
C PRO A 28 4.29 -14.75 6.65
N ARG A 29 3.37 -14.08 7.34
CA ARG A 29 3.64 -13.32 8.58
C ARG A 29 3.16 -14.03 9.85
N GLY A 30 2.93 -15.32 9.79
CA GLY A 30 2.50 -16.15 10.93
C GLY A 30 1.03 -16.04 11.29
N LYS A 31 0.41 -14.87 11.12
CA LYS A 31 -1.02 -14.64 11.37
C LYS A 31 -1.61 -13.60 10.43
N LEU A 32 -2.92 -13.64 10.26
CA LEU A 32 -3.66 -12.64 9.50
C LEU A 32 -3.54 -11.27 10.21
N SER A 33 -3.22 -10.24 9.46
CA SER A 33 -2.96 -8.91 10.01
C SER A 33 -3.31 -7.80 9.02
N GLY A 34 -3.30 -6.56 9.51
CA GLY A 34 -3.61 -5.39 8.69
C GLY A 34 -5.04 -5.38 8.18
N PRO A 35 -5.29 -4.89 6.96
CA PRO A 35 -6.66 -4.76 6.44
C PRO A 35 -7.36 -6.10 6.30
N PHE A 36 -6.62 -7.19 6.09
CA PHE A 36 -7.21 -8.52 5.96
C PHE A 36 -7.71 -9.10 7.29
N SER A 37 -7.20 -8.65 8.45
CA SER A 37 -7.79 -9.01 9.74
C SER A 37 -9.19 -8.37 9.94
N VAL A 38 -9.48 -7.30 9.22
CA VAL A 38 -10.80 -6.68 9.16
C VAL A 38 -11.67 -7.36 8.09
N TRP A 39 -11.14 -7.48 6.88
CA TRP A 39 -11.91 -7.96 5.73
C TRP A 39 -12.26 -9.46 5.80
N ILE A 40 -11.56 -10.26 6.60
CA ILE A 40 -11.87 -11.68 6.78
C ILE A 40 -13.30 -11.91 7.27
N HIS A 41 -13.88 -10.93 7.97
CA HIS A 41 -15.28 -10.96 8.40
C HIS A 41 -16.29 -10.78 7.26
N ARG A 42 -15.82 -10.34 6.07
CA ARG A 42 -16.62 -10.14 4.86
C ARG A 42 -15.89 -10.75 3.66
N PRO A 43 -15.94 -12.08 3.49
CA PRO A 43 -15.23 -12.79 2.41
C PRO A 43 -15.54 -12.25 1.01
N ASP A 44 -16.77 -11.80 0.77
CA ASP A 44 -17.20 -11.16 -0.48
C ASP A 44 -16.45 -9.86 -0.82
N ILE A 45 -15.88 -9.18 0.17
CA ILE A 45 -14.98 -8.03 0.00
C ILE A 45 -13.52 -8.49 -0.03
N ALA A 46 -13.14 -9.38 0.88
CA ALA A 46 -11.75 -9.80 1.07
C ALA A 46 -11.18 -10.57 -0.13
N GLU A 47 -11.97 -11.43 -0.77
CA GLU A 47 -11.55 -12.21 -1.92
C GLU A 47 -11.14 -11.33 -3.13
N PRO A 48 -11.98 -10.40 -3.62
CA PRO A 48 -11.57 -9.49 -4.69
C PRO A 48 -10.44 -8.54 -4.26
N ALA A 49 -10.43 -8.07 -3.02
CA ALA A 49 -9.35 -7.24 -2.51
C ALA A 49 -8.02 -8.00 -2.47
N ASN A 50 -8.01 -9.29 -2.11
CA ASN A 50 -6.81 -10.12 -2.14
C ASN A 50 -6.29 -10.34 -3.56
N ARG A 51 -7.19 -10.57 -4.53
CA ARG A 51 -6.80 -10.68 -5.95
C ARG A 51 -6.15 -9.39 -6.44
N LEU A 52 -6.75 -8.24 -6.15
CA LEU A 52 -6.20 -6.95 -6.54
C LEU A 52 -4.84 -6.67 -5.86
N ALA A 53 -4.74 -6.94 -4.57
CA ALA A 53 -3.48 -6.78 -3.84
C ALA A 53 -2.34 -7.63 -4.43
N ASN A 54 -2.64 -8.81 -4.96
CA ASN A 54 -1.65 -9.69 -5.56
C ASN A 54 -1.12 -9.15 -6.91
N CYS A 55 -1.86 -8.31 -7.64
CA CYS A 55 -1.34 -7.61 -8.82
C CYS A 55 -0.11 -6.77 -8.46
N PHE A 56 -0.14 -6.06 -7.33
CA PHE A 56 0.96 -5.20 -6.89
C PHE A 56 2.09 -5.95 -6.17
N ARG A 57 1.78 -7.07 -5.52
CA ARG A 57 2.74 -7.82 -4.71
C ARG A 57 3.45 -8.94 -5.45
N VAL A 58 2.72 -9.68 -6.27
CA VAL A 58 3.20 -10.92 -6.88
C VAL A 58 3.67 -10.70 -8.31
N SER A 59 2.95 -9.90 -9.07
CA SER A 59 3.20 -9.71 -10.51
C SER A 59 3.04 -8.24 -10.94
N PRO A 60 3.72 -7.28 -10.27
CA PRO A 60 3.64 -5.88 -10.67
C PRO A 60 4.26 -5.67 -12.07
N LYS A 61 3.73 -4.70 -12.81
CA LYS A 61 4.32 -4.18 -14.05
C LYS A 61 5.40 -3.15 -13.75
N LEU A 62 5.15 -2.31 -12.76
CA LEU A 62 6.13 -1.37 -12.24
C LEU A 62 7.18 -2.08 -11.39
N ASP A 63 8.38 -1.52 -11.36
CA ASP A 63 9.41 -1.94 -10.41
C ASP A 63 8.87 -1.90 -8.97
N LYS A 64 9.21 -2.90 -8.16
CA LYS A 64 8.74 -3.00 -6.76
C LYS A 64 9.08 -1.75 -5.94
N ARG A 65 10.20 -1.13 -6.20
CA ARG A 65 10.62 0.13 -5.58
C ARG A 65 9.61 1.25 -5.85
N LEU A 66 9.08 1.34 -7.07
CA LEU A 66 8.06 2.32 -7.44
C LEU A 66 6.70 2.00 -6.80
N ILE A 67 6.34 0.73 -6.69
CA ILE A 67 5.15 0.30 -5.94
C ILE A 67 5.27 0.73 -4.47
N GLU A 68 6.39 0.46 -3.82
CA GLU A 68 6.59 0.85 -2.42
C GLU A 68 6.63 2.37 -2.23
N LEU A 69 7.18 3.12 -3.19
CA LEU A 69 7.11 4.59 -3.19
C LEU A 69 5.65 5.08 -3.20
N ILE A 70 4.81 4.53 -4.08
CA ILE A 70 3.37 4.84 -4.15
C ILE A 70 2.71 4.54 -2.80
N VAL A 71 2.98 3.36 -2.25
CA VAL A 71 2.41 2.93 -0.97
C VAL A 71 2.78 3.87 0.16
N LEU A 72 4.06 4.25 0.29
CA LEU A 72 4.50 5.15 1.36
C LEU A 72 3.89 6.55 1.22
N LEU A 73 3.74 7.08 0.00
CA LEU A 73 3.08 8.37 -0.24
C LEU A 73 1.62 8.33 0.25
N VAL A 74 0.89 7.29 -0.10
CA VAL A 74 -0.51 7.13 0.32
C VAL A 74 -0.62 6.88 1.82
N CYS A 75 0.26 6.06 2.40
CA CYS A 75 0.29 5.83 3.85
C CYS A 75 0.55 7.12 4.61
N ARG A 76 1.44 7.98 4.10
CA ARG A 76 1.74 9.27 4.72
C ARG A 76 0.59 10.26 4.58
N ASP A 77 -0.06 10.31 3.43
CA ASP A 77 -1.25 11.15 3.19
C ASP A 77 -2.37 10.78 4.17
N ALA A 78 -2.72 9.49 4.26
CA ALA A 78 -3.74 8.97 5.16
C ALA A 78 -3.30 8.89 6.64
N THR A 79 -2.04 9.14 6.97
CA THR A 79 -1.45 8.89 8.30
C THR A 79 -1.74 7.47 8.80
N ALA A 80 -1.62 6.49 7.89
CA ALA A 80 -1.96 5.09 8.15
C ALA A 80 -0.77 4.36 8.80
N GLN A 81 -0.68 4.43 10.13
CA GLN A 81 0.44 3.92 10.94
C GLN A 81 0.77 2.45 10.67
N TYR A 82 -0.23 1.58 10.63
CA TYR A 82 -0.02 0.16 10.36
C TYR A 82 0.59 -0.06 8.97
N ALA A 83 0.01 0.57 7.93
CA ALA A 83 0.48 0.37 6.57
C ALA A 83 1.89 0.95 6.39
N TRP A 84 2.19 2.12 6.97
CA TRP A 84 3.53 2.67 6.99
C TRP A 84 4.53 1.70 7.62
N SER A 85 4.27 1.23 8.85
CA SER A 85 5.17 0.30 9.56
C SER A 85 5.38 -1.02 8.81
N ALA A 86 4.38 -1.46 8.05
CA ALA A 86 4.47 -2.68 7.26
C ALA A 86 5.29 -2.53 5.98
N HIS A 87 5.30 -1.32 5.38
CA HIS A 87 5.92 -1.06 4.08
C HIS A 87 7.28 -0.34 4.17
N PHE A 88 7.62 0.26 5.31
CA PHE A 88 8.89 0.94 5.51
C PHE A 88 10.10 0.06 5.17
N ASN A 89 10.17 -1.14 5.73
CA ASN A 89 11.27 -2.05 5.44
C ASN A 89 11.19 -2.62 4.02
N LEU A 90 9.98 -2.92 3.52
CA LEU A 90 9.79 -3.41 2.15
C LEU A 90 10.27 -2.40 1.11
N ALA A 91 10.06 -1.10 1.34
CA ALA A 91 10.56 -0.04 0.49
C ALA A 91 12.10 -0.01 0.43
N ARG A 92 12.75 -0.16 1.60
CA ARG A 92 14.22 -0.24 1.69
C ARG A 92 14.76 -1.50 1.00
N GLU A 93 14.12 -2.65 1.24
CA GLU A 93 14.47 -3.92 0.59
C GLU A 93 14.28 -3.88 -0.92
N ALA A 94 13.29 -3.12 -1.41
CA ALA A 94 13.08 -2.87 -2.84
C ALA A 94 14.08 -1.86 -3.44
N GLY A 95 14.94 -1.26 -2.63
CA GLY A 95 16.00 -0.33 -3.08
C GLY A 95 15.58 1.13 -3.14
N LEU A 96 14.48 1.52 -2.48
CA LEU A 96 14.13 2.93 -2.33
C LEU A 96 15.10 3.62 -1.36
N ASN A 97 15.67 4.75 -1.78
CA ASN A 97 16.64 5.49 -0.96
C ASN A 97 16.02 5.94 0.37
N GLY A 98 16.73 5.71 1.48
CA GLY A 98 16.31 6.11 2.82
C GLY A 98 16.02 7.60 2.96
N GLU A 99 16.76 8.47 2.27
CA GLU A 99 16.52 9.92 2.26
C GLU A 99 15.16 10.28 1.64
N ILE A 100 14.74 9.54 0.60
CA ILE A 100 13.40 9.69 0.00
C ILE A 100 12.33 9.30 1.02
N ILE A 101 12.51 8.17 1.73
CA ILE A 101 11.57 7.69 2.75
C ILE A 101 11.43 8.72 3.88
N GLU A 102 12.55 9.25 4.38
CA GLU A 102 12.54 10.24 5.44
C GLU A 102 11.95 11.60 5.00
N ALA A 103 12.18 12.01 3.76
CA ALA A 103 11.53 13.20 3.21
C ALA A 103 10.00 13.03 3.12
N ILE A 104 9.52 11.86 2.67
CA ILE A 104 8.09 11.53 2.65
C ILE A 104 7.53 11.54 4.08
N ARG A 105 8.21 10.90 5.05
CA ARG A 105 7.82 10.93 6.47
C ARG A 105 7.61 12.35 6.96
N ALA A 106 8.56 13.22 6.65
CA ALA A 106 8.55 14.62 7.06
C ALA A 106 7.62 15.53 6.21
N ARG A 107 6.83 14.98 5.30
CA ARG A 107 5.99 15.73 4.33
C ARG A 107 6.78 16.75 3.51
N ARG A 108 8.04 16.45 3.23
CA ARG A 108 8.90 17.27 2.37
C ARG A 108 9.03 16.61 0.99
N ARG A 109 9.22 17.43 -0.03
CA ARG A 109 9.57 16.90 -1.35
C ARG A 109 10.98 16.28 -1.28
N PRO A 110 11.14 14.99 -1.68
CA PRO A 110 12.46 14.38 -1.78
C PRO A 110 13.30 14.96 -2.92
N GLU A 111 14.61 14.81 -2.81
CA GLU A 111 15.50 14.86 -3.97
C GLU A 111 15.59 13.46 -4.58
N PHE A 112 15.52 13.38 -5.91
CA PHE A 112 15.48 12.13 -6.63
C PHE A 112 16.74 11.95 -7.48
N GLY A 113 17.42 10.84 -7.27
CA GLY A 113 18.51 10.40 -8.15
C GLY A 113 18.02 9.69 -9.42
N ARG A 114 16.72 9.39 -9.52
CA ARG A 114 16.13 8.66 -10.64
C ARG A 114 14.86 9.35 -11.13
N ASP A 115 14.75 9.50 -12.44
CA ASP A 115 13.60 10.17 -13.06
C ASP A 115 12.28 9.41 -12.88
N ASP A 116 12.30 8.09 -12.88
CA ASP A 116 11.12 7.26 -12.68
C ASP A 116 10.50 7.49 -11.27
N GLU A 117 11.33 7.62 -10.23
CA GLU A 117 10.87 7.95 -8.87
C GLU A 117 10.24 9.35 -8.80
N ARG A 118 10.89 10.33 -9.41
CA ARG A 118 10.37 11.70 -9.47
C ARG A 118 9.03 11.77 -10.18
N ILE A 119 8.90 11.06 -11.30
CA ILE A 119 7.66 11.04 -12.10
C ILE A 119 6.52 10.37 -11.32
N VAL A 120 6.78 9.23 -10.67
CA VAL A 120 5.79 8.55 -9.82
C VAL A 120 5.40 9.41 -8.62
N TYR A 121 6.38 10.05 -7.98
CA TYR A 121 6.10 10.99 -6.88
C TYR A 121 5.18 12.12 -7.33
N ASP A 122 5.50 12.80 -8.45
CA ASP A 122 4.71 13.91 -8.98
C ASP A 122 3.28 13.46 -9.35
N LEU A 123 3.15 12.31 -10.03
CA LEU A 123 1.87 11.73 -10.39
C LEU A 123 0.98 11.46 -9.16
N VAL A 124 1.53 10.78 -8.18
CA VAL A 124 0.76 10.33 -7.00
C VAL A 124 0.46 11.49 -6.07
N THR A 125 1.40 12.40 -5.83
CA THR A 125 1.15 13.56 -4.96
C THR A 125 0.13 14.53 -5.56
N GLU A 126 0.17 14.78 -6.87
CA GLU A 126 -0.84 15.58 -7.55
C GLU A 126 -2.22 14.91 -7.48
N LEU A 127 -2.28 13.59 -7.72
CA LEU A 127 -3.52 12.81 -7.61
C LEU A 127 -4.11 12.87 -6.19
N LEU A 128 -3.29 12.69 -5.16
CA LEU A 128 -3.75 12.73 -3.77
C LEU A 128 -4.25 14.12 -3.36
N ALA A 129 -3.58 15.18 -3.80
CA ALA A 129 -3.91 16.54 -3.45
C ALA A 129 -5.18 17.04 -4.16
N SER A 130 -5.27 16.83 -5.48
CA SER A 130 -6.30 17.44 -6.31
C SER A 130 -7.40 16.47 -6.78
N LYS A 131 -7.23 15.16 -6.55
CA LYS A 131 -8.08 14.07 -7.08
C LYS A 131 -8.11 14.00 -8.61
N LYS A 132 -7.22 14.71 -9.25
CA LYS A 132 -7.03 14.79 -10.71
C LYS A 132 -5.54 14.87 -11.02
N VAL A 133 -5.20 14.64 -12.26
CA VAL A 133 -3.84 14.78 -12.78
C VAL A 133 -3.89 15.73 -13.97
N SER A 134 -3.01 16.74 -13.99
CA SER A 134 -2.87 17.67 -15.11
C SER A 134 -2.35 16.96 -16.37
N SER A 135 -2.66 17.48 -17.56
CA SER A 135 -2.15 16.93 -18.82
C SER A 135 -0.62 16.91 -18.86
N ALA A 136 0.03 17.88 -18.23
CA ALA A 136 1.51 17.95 -18.19
C ALA A 136 2.08 16.80 -17.36
N THR A 137 1.55 16.51 -16.18
CA THR A 137 1.98 15.40 -15.33
C THR A 137 1.63 14.05 -15.97
N TYR A 138 0.41 13.93 -16.53
CA TYR A 138 0.00 12.73 -17.26
C TYR A 138 0.95 12.44 -18.43
N GLY A 139 1.28 13.42 -19.26
CA GLY A 139 2.17 13.23 -20.41
C GLY A 139 3.58 12.78 -20.02
N ARG A 140 4.14 13.34 -18.93
CA ARG A 140 5.43 12.86 -18.39
C ARG A 140 5.35 11.42 -17.88
N ALA A 141 4.27 11.09 -17.16
CA ALA A 141 4.06 9.75 -16.65
C ALA A 141 3.85 8.74 -17.80
N GLU A 142 3.10 9.10 -18.84
CA GLU A 142 2.87 8.24 -20.00
C GLU A 142 4.15 7.95 -20.76
N ALA A 143 4.99 8.96 -20.95
CA ALA A 143 6.27 8.80 -21.61
C ALA A 143 7.25 7.89 -20.86
N ALA A 144 7.20 7.90 -19.51
CA ALA A 144 8.14 7.14 -18.67
C ALA A 144 7.63 5.76 -18.28
N LEU A 145 6.34 5.63 -17.97
CA LEU A 145 5.75 4.41 -17.41
C LEU A 145 4.87 3.66 -18.41
N GLY A 146 4.50 4.29 -19.51
CA GLY A 146 3.50 3.79 -20.43
C GLY A 146 2.08 3.75 -19.81
N ARG A 147 1.10 3.40 -20.64
CA ARG A 147 -0.29 3.32 -20.21
C ARG A 147 -0.50 2.33 -19.05
N ASP A 148 0.07 1.14 -19.18
CA ASP A 148 -0.08 0.06 -18.18
C ASP A 148 0.52 0.48 -16.83
N GLY A 149 1.69 1.14 -16.84
CA GLY A 149 2.31 1.65 -15.62
C GLY A 149 1.48 2.73 -14.94
N ILE A 150 0.84 3.64 -15.69
CA ILE A 150 -0.08 4.64 -15.11
C ILE A 150 -1.31 3.96 -14.51
N ILE A 151 -1.92 3.00 -15.21
CA ILE A 151 -3.08 2.25 -14.71
C ILE A 151 -2.71 1.58 -13.38
N GLU A 152 -1.56 0.92 -13.32
CA GLU A 152 -1.10 0.26 -12.10
C GLU A 152 -0.83 1.27 -10.98
N ALA A 153 -0.11 2.36 -11.25
CA ALA A 153 0.21 3.39 -10.26
C ALA A 153 -1.04 4.00 -9.62
N VAL A 154 -2.00 4.41 -10.45
CA VAL A 154 -3.25 5.04 -9.98
C VAL A 154 -4.11 4.04 -9.23
N THR A 155 -4.21 2.80 -9.72
CA THR A 155 -4.98 1.74 -9.07
C THR A 155 -4.35 1.35 -7.73
N CYS A 156 -3.02 1.24 -7.66
CA CYS A 156 -2.27 0.99 -6.43
C CYS A 156 -2.52 2.12 -5.41
N ALA A 157 -2.43 3.37 -5.83
CA ALA A 157 -2.70 4.51 -4.96
C ALA A 157 -4.13 4.48 -4.38
N GLY A 158 -5.14 4.24 -5.22
CA GLY A 158 -6.54 4.11 -4.78
C GLY A 158 -6.76 2.93 -3.84
N PHE A 159 -6.14 1.78 -4.11
CA PHE A 159 -6.23 0.60 -3.27
C PHE A 159 -5.63 0.84 -1.88
N TYR A 160 -4.45 1.46 -1.81
CA TYR A 160 -3.84 1.78 -0.51
C TYR A 160 -4.52 2.93 0.23
N ALA A 161 -5.18 3.85 -0.47
CA ALA A 161 -6.07 4.83 0.17
C ALA A 161 -7.25 4.13 0.87
N MET A 162 -7.90 3.17 0.21
CA MET A 162 -8.93 2.33 0.82
C MET A 162 -8.38 1.56 2.04
N ILE A 163 -7.19 0.96 1.93
CA ILE A 163 -6.52 0.29 3.05
C ILE A 163 -6.32 1.25 4.22
N GLY A 164 -5.83 2.46 3.97
CA GLY A 164 -5.62 3.47 5.01
C GLY A 164 -6.89 3.82 5.76
N LEU A 165 -7.99 4.02 5.04
CA LEU A 165 -9.31 4.29 5.65
C LEU A 165 -9.78 3.12 6.53
N VAL A 166 -9.63 1.88 6.07
CA VAL A 166 -10.00 0.70 6.86
C VAL A 166 -9.14 0.59 8.12
N LEU A 167 -7.81 0.69 7.99
CA LEU A 167 -6.89 0.57 9.12
C LEU A 167 -7.14 1.64 10.18
N ASN A 168 -7.36 2.88 9.76
CA ASN A 168 -7.62 4.00 10.66
C ASN A 168 -8.99 3.88 11.33
N THR A 169 -10.04 3.48 10.58
CA THR A 169 -11.39 3.29 11.12
C THR A 169 -11.43 2.22 12.20
N PHE A 170 -10.75 1.10 11.98
CA PHE A 170 -10.72 -0.02 12.93
C PHE A 170 -9.59 0.07 13.95
N GLU A 171 -8.82 1.16 13.96
CA GLU A 171 -7.70 1.42 14.89
C GLU A 171 -6.70 0.24 14.94
N ILE A 172 -6.35 -0.30 13.77
CA ILE A 172 -5.38 -1.39 13.70
C ILE A 172 -4.00 -0.84 14.09
N PRO A 173 -3.40 -1.34 15.19
CA PRO A 173 -2.14 -0.81 15.70
C PRO A 173 -0.99 -1.12 14.73
N PRO A 174 0.08 -0.31 14.70
CA PRO A 174 1.27 -0.61 13.93
C PRO A 174 1.88 -1.95 14.34
N GLN A 175 2.73 -2.52 13.49
CA GLN A 175 3.43 -3.77 13.84
C GLN A 175 4.35 -3.55 15.04
N PRO A 176 4.41 -4.51 15.98
CA PRO A 176 5.31 -4.40 17.13
C PRO A 176 6.76 -4.17 16.68
N GLY A 177 7.40 -3.13 17.22
CA GLY A 177 8.76 -2.74 16.83
C GLY A 177 8.89 -2.15 15.41
N GLY A 178 7.78 -1.97 14.71
CA GLY A 178 7.78 -1.37 13.38
C GLY A 178 7.99 0.14 13.44
N ASP A 179 8.54 0.67 12.36
CA ASP A 179 8.70 2.10 12.18
C ASP A 179 7.34 2.81 12.10
N VAL A 180 7.20 3.98 12.67
CA VAL A 180 5.93 4.74 12.75
C VAL A 180 6.09 6.16 12.22
N LEU A 181 4.96 6.72 11.79
CA LEU A 181 4.87 8.13 11.42
C LEU A 181 4.80 8.99 12.70
N THR A 182 5.62 10.00 12.74
CA THR A 182 5.63 11.05 13.78
C THR A 182 4.95 12.31 13.25
#